data_5a6facada129d3e2b033ce8a93b5dd06
#
_entry.id   5a6facada129d3e2b033ce8a93b5dd06
#
_cell.length_a   1.000
_cell.length_b   1.000
_cell.length_c   1.000
_cell.angle_alpha   90.00
_cell.angle_beta   90.00
_cell.angle_gamma   90.00
#
_symmetry.space_group_name_H-M   'P 1'
#
loop_
_entity.id
_entity.type
_entity.pdbx_description
1 polymer ?
#
loop_
_entity_poly.entity_id
_entity_poly.type
_entity_poly.pdbx_seq_one_letter_code
_entity_poly.pdbx_strand_id
1 'polypeptide(L)'
;LKISRVQIANWRSIKHIDFYPQDICILVGANNAGKTNILSAINFLLGERWPMPGNLDDSDYYGRDRDNEIHIRLTLEHPNVSSIDFDTSKAQYTLIAIDNRGYGIRGFNNTMREELAFAYVDAGRNYDRQFSNSRWSIFGQALRHLHATLKQNGEQLAKLREALKVAHELLQTDQYKAFEKELKDAFAAQLRTARYDVAFEFRTMEETNLYRSLFPTLIERGVPRNPLEVGSGIRNVLVLALFQAFAKSFKGDSVLGIEEPELYLHPHAQRSLMKQFEELVTAGNQIFISTHSAHFLDVARSDRIVLVERDDDEEGEVCTQVKTASSESLLSARQKLHPTRPITLSSMRAFLKNVRTAEMTEAFFARAVVVVEGPSEREAIPILARSCSMDFDEHGISIVSAGGKTAIDTLAQLYECHGIRTYIVFDNDAGNASEKAANRSLCRLLNITEVDEPLACVKEGYAILEGNWEKQCRTHLETIQVGLYDELEAKARSELGISGDRNKPLVARFVAESLAQQHRIPQFMQALLSEIRKKLPSVPDAGVDS
;
A
#
# COMPACT_ATOMS: atom_id res chain seq x y z
N LEU A 1 -14.84 0.68 14.30
CA LEU A 1 -15.11 0.86 12.87
C LEU A 1 -14.06 0.12 12.05
N LYS A 2 -14.49 -0.74 11.11
CA LYS A 2 -13.64 -1.34 10.07
C LYS A 2 -14.39 -1.37 8.74
N ILE A 3 -13.65 -1.24 7.66
CA ILE A 3 -14.15 -1.47 6.30
C ILE A 3 -13.86 -2.93 5.97
N SER A 4 -14.89 -3.74 5.79
CA SER A 4 -14.76 -5.16 5.48
C SER A 4 -14.82 -5.46 3.98
N ARG A 5 -15.39 -4.56 3.17
CA ARG A 5 -15.44 -4.69 1.70
C ARG A 5 -15.46 -3.32 1.05
N VAL A 6 -14.72 -3.17 -0.04
CA VAL A 6 -14.67 -1.96 -0.87
C VAL A 6 -15.13 -2.32 -2.26
N GLN A 7 -16.18 -1.64 -2.75
CA GLN A 7 -16.71 -1.77 -4.10
C GLN A 7 -16.74 -0.39 -4.75
N ILE A 8 -16.11 -0.25 -5.89
CA ILE A 8 -16.03 1.02 -6.61
C ILE A 8 -16.29 0.75 -8.09
N ALA A 9 -17.21 1.50 -8.70
CA ALA A 9 -17.44 1.47 -10.12
C ALA A 9 -17.45 2.89 -10.70
N ASN A 10 -16.87 3.03 -11.88
CA ASN A 10 -16.83 4.24 -12.69
C ASN A 10 -16.20 5.47 -11.99
N TRP A 11 -15.19 5.23 -11.15
CA TRP A 11 -14.48 6.27 -10.41
C TRP A 11 -13.09 6.52 -10.99
N ARG A 12 -12.88 7.65 -11.64
CA ARG A 12 -11.60 8.08 -12.26
C ARG A 12 -11.02 7.02 -13.21
N SER A 13 -9.94 6.34 -12.84
CA SER A 13 -9.35 5.25 -13.63
C SER A 13 -9.97 3.88 -13.34
N ILE A 14 -10.90 3.80 -12.41
CA ILE A 14 -11.51 2.56 -11.95
C ILE A 14 -12.83 2.33 -12.72
N LYS A 15 -12.89 1.29 -13.55
CA LYS A 15 -14.13 0.84 -14.18
C LYS A 15 -14.95 0.01 -13.20
N HIS A 16 -14.33 -1.00 -12.60
CA HIS A 16 -14.94 -1.81 -11.53
C HIS A 16 -13.88 -2.50 -10.68
N ILE A 17 -13.98 -2.37 -9.35
CA ILE A 17 -13.19 -3.14 -8.40
C ILE A 17 -14.05 -3.60 -7.23
N ASP A 18 -13.68 -4.76 -6.67
CA ASP A 18 -14.32 -5.35 -5.49
C ASP A 18 -13.28 -6.15 -4.71
N PHE A 19 -13.00 -5.76 -3.46
CA PHE A 19 -12.02 -6.46 -2.64
C PHE A 19 -12.31 -6.34 -1.13
N TYR A 20 -11.65 -7.21 -0.35
CA TYR A 20 -11.81 -7.33 1.09
C TYR A 20 -10.51 -6.91 1.80
N PRO A 21 -10.41 -5.67 2.30
CA PRO A 21 -9.22 -5.18 2.98
C PRO A 21 -9.04 -5.88 4.33
N GLN A 22 -7.78 -6.12 4.71
CA GLN A 22 -7.41 -6.64 6.02
C GLN A 22 -7.23 -5.49 7.04
N ASP A 23 -6.78 -5.83 8.25
CA ASP A 23 -6.45 -4.89 9.32
C ASP A 23 -5.42 -3.81 8.90
N ILE A 24 -4.41 -4.19 8.12
CA ILE A 24 -3.58 -3.30 7.32
C ILE A 24 -3.84 -3.66 5.85
N CYS A 25 -4.25 -2.69 5.07
CA CYS A 25 -4.45 -2.82 3.64
C CYS A 25 -3.36 -2.03 2.92
N ILE A 26 -2.45 -2.72 2.22
CA ILE A 26 -1.30 -2.12 1.56
C ILE A 26 -1.52 -2.16 0.05
N LEU A 27 -1.81 -1.00 -0.53
CA LEU A 27 -1.99 -0.83 -1.96
C LEU A 27 -0.61 -0.69 -2.63
N VAL A 28 -0.26 -1.64 -3.47
CA VAL A 28 1.04 -1.74 -4.16
C VAL A 28 0.82 -1.72 -5.67
N GLY A 29 1.69 -1.08 -6.40
CA GLY A 29 1.62 -1.03 -7.86
C GLY A 29 2.40 0.14 -8.43
N ALA A 30 2.48 0.21 -9.76
CA ALA A 30 3.18 1.28 -10.47
C ALA A 30 2.58 2.67 -10.20
N ASN A 31 3.33 3.73 -10.56
CA ASN A 31 2.77 5.07 -10.61
C ASN A 31 1.57 5.09 -11.57
N ASN A 32 0.55 5.83 -11.23
CA ASN A 32 -0.68 5.96 -12.02
C ASN A 32 -1.52 4.65 -12.16
N ALA A 33 -1.24 3.61 -11.38
CA ALA A 33 -2.03 2.36 -11.37
C ALA A 33 -3.45 2.55 -10.77
N GLY A 34 -3.68 3.60 -9.98
CA GLY A 34 -4.99 3.90 -9.38
C GLY A 34 -5.03 3.77 -7.85
N LYS A 35 -3.90 3.56 -7.17
CA LYS A 35 -3.84 3.46 -5.68
C LYS A 35 -4.48 4.66 -4.99
N THR A 36 -4.11 5.88 -5.39
CA THR A 36 -4.71 7.13 -4.91
C THR A 36 -6.20 7.21 -5.22
N ASN A 37 -6.64 6.67 -6.37
CA ASN A 37 -8.06 6.70 -6.74
C ASN A 37 -8.91 5.82 -5.82
N ILE A 38 -8.39 4.68 -5.35
CA ILE A 38 -9.05 3.84 -4.35
C ILE A 38 -9.19 4.61 -3.02
N LEU A 39 -8.09 5.19 -2.51
CA LEU A 39 -8.12 5.96 -1.26
C LEU A 39 -9.00 7.21 -1.38
N SER A 40 -9.00 7.86 -2.55
CA SER A 40 -9.86 9.03 -2.80
C SER A 40 -11.35 8.68 -2.79
N ALA A 41 -11.74 7.50 -3.30
CA ALA A 41 -13.13 7.03 -3.24
C ALA A 41 -13.59 6.77 -1.79
N ILE A 42 -12.73 6.15 -0.98
CA ILE A 42 -13.00 5.96 0.46
C ILE A 42 -13.13 7.33 1.15
N ASN A 43 -12.20 8.26 0.87
CA ASN A 43 -12.22 9.61 1.42
C ASN A 43 -13.40 10.45 0.90
N PHE A 44 -13.89 10.17 -0.30
CA PHE A 44 -15.11 10.81 -0.81
C PHE A 44 -16.33 10.45 0.05
N LEU A 45 -16.49 9.18 0.43
CA LEU A 45 -17.62 8.75 1.29
C LEU A 45 -17.45 9.16 2.75
N LEU A 46 -16.26 8.99 3.31
CA LEU A 46 -16.01 9.11 4.76
C LEU A 46 -15.24 10.38 5.14
N GLY A 47 -14.85 11.20 4.18
CA GLY A 47 -14.07 12.43 4.37
C GLY A 47 -14.91 13.67 4.61
N GLU A 48 -14.27 14.83 4.49
CA GLU A 48 -14.81 16.14 4.89
C GLU A 48 -16.05 16.58 4.12
N ARG A 49 -16.01 16.47 2.79
CA ARG A 49 -17.10 16.91 1.94
C ARG A 49 -18.27 15.94 1.98
N TRP A 50 -19.49 16.46 2.01
CA TRP A 50 -20.66 15.61 1.86
C TRP A 50 -20.68 14.97 0.46
N PRO A 51 -20.79 13.64 0.34
CA PRO A 51 -20.86 12.99 -0.96
C PRO A 51 -22.17 13.35 -1.67
N MET A 52 -22.04 14.11 -2.74
CA MET A 52 -23.17 14.52 -3.58
C MET A 52 -22.68 14.76 -5.02
N PRO A 53 -23.52 14.54 -6.03
CA PRO A 53 -23.15 14.72 -7.44
C PRO A 53 -22.61 16.12 -7.77
N GLY A 54 -23.09 17.16 -7.08
CA GLY A 54 -22.62 18.54 -7.26
C GLY A 54 -21.19 18.81 -6.79
N ASN A 55 -20.58 17.86 -6.09
CA ASN A 55 -19.18 17.93 -5.66
C ASN A 55 -18.23 17.16 -6.58
N LEU A 56 -18.75 16.60 -7.69
CA LEU A 56 -18.00 15.82 -8.65
C LEU A 56 -17.66 16.65 -9.89
N ASP A 57 -16.42 16.54 -10.32
CA ASP A 57 -15.94 17.07 -11.59
C ASP A 57 -15.95 15.97 -12.68
N ASP A 58 -15.84 16.33 -13.94
CA ASP A 58 -15.77 15.35 -15.04
C ASP A 58 -14.60 14.37 -14.87
N SER A 59 -13.50 14.83 -14.26
CA SER A 59 -12.34 13.98 -13.97
C SER A 59 -12.58 12.91 -12.90
N ASP A 60 -13.67 12.96 -12.17
CA ASP A 60 -14.05 11.95 -11.18
C ASP A 60 -14.80 10.77 -11.82
N TYR A 61 -15.34 10.95 -13.04
CA TYR A 61 -16.02 9.92 -13.79
C TYR A 61 -15.02 9.09 -14.63
N TYR A 62 -15.27 7.79 -14.76
CA TYR A 62 -14.48 6.92 -15.64
C TYR A 62 -14.56 7.42 -17.10
N GLY A 63 -13.41 7.50 -17.76
CA GLY A 63 -13.35 8.04 -19.12
C GLY A 63 -13.71 9.54 -19.23
N ARG A 64 -13.88 10.25 -18.12
CA ARG A 64 -14.41 11.63 -18.04
C ARG A 64 -15.81 11.78 -18.61
N ASP A 65 -16.55 10.69 -18.65
CA ASP A 65 -17.91 10.62 -19.18
C ASP A 65 -18.90 10.50 -18.03
N ARG A 66 -19.81 11.48 -17.92
CA ARG A 66 -20.86 11.52 -16.88
C ARG A 66 -21.96 10.47 -17.08
N ASP A 67 -22.05 9.89 -18.26
CA ASP A 67 -22.97 8.78 -18.51
C ASP A 67 -22.49 7.49 -17.83
N ASN A 68 -21.20 7.42 -17.45
CA ASN A 68 -20.66 6.37 -16.59
C ASN A 68 -21.04 6.61 -15.13
N GLU A 69 -22.20 6.14 -14.72
CA GLU A 69 -22.73 6.33 -13.37
C GLU A 69 -21.79 5.79 -12.29
N ILE A 70 -21.40 6.65 -11.36
CA ILE A 70 -20.48 6.29 -10.25
C ILE A 70 -21.25 5.51 -9.19
N HIS A 71 -20.71 4.37 -8.81
CA HIS A 71 -21.18 3.62 -7.65
C HIS A 71 -20.01 3.29 -6.71
N ILE A 72 -20.10 3.74 -5.45
CA ILE A 72 -19.12 3.45 -4.40
C ILE A 72 -19.86 2.88 -3.19
N ARG A 73 -19.48 1.68 -2.77
CA ARG A 73 -20.03 1.04 -1.59
C ARG A 73 -18.94 0.58 -0.65
N LEU A 74 -19.06 0.95 0.62
CA LEU A 74 -18.23 0.45 1.71
C LEU A 74 -19.09 -0.37 2.66
N THR A 75 -18.75 -1.65 2.84
CA THR A 75 -19.33 -2.49 3.90
C THR A 75 -18.51 -2.31 5.17
N LEU A 76 -19.19 -2.09 6.29
CA LEU A 76 -18.59 -1.67 7.53
C LEU A 76 -18.87 -2.67 8.66
N GLU A 77 -17.90 -2.84 9.53
CA GLU A 77 -18.08 -3.42 10.86
C GLU A 77 -18.22 -2.27 11.86
N HIS A 78 -19.48 -1.88 12.12
CA HIS A 78 -19.81 -0.80 13.05
C HIS A 78 -21.13 -1.13 13.77
N PRO A 79 -21.33 -0.72 15.05
CA PRO A 79 -22.53 -1.06 15.82
C PRO A 79 -23.85 -0.65 15.16
N ASN A 80 -23.87 0.47 14.45
CA ASN A 80 -25.10 1.07 13.94
C ASN A 80 -25.20 1.12 12.41
N VAL A 81 -24.09 0.93 11.68
CA VAL A 81 -24.03 1.10 10.22
C VAL A 81 -23.32 -0.09 9.60
N SER A 82 -24.02 -0.84 8.74
CA SER A 82 -23.45 -1.98 8.02
C SER A 82 -22.85 -1.62 6.67
N SER A 83 -23.36 -0.58 6.01
CA SER A 83 -22.76 -0.08 4.77
C SER A 83 -23.12 1.38 4.49
N ILE A 84 -22.29 2.01 3.65
CA ILE A 84 -22.56 3.31 3.03
C ILE A 84 -22.47 3.13 1.53
N ASP A 85 -23.52 3.56 0.83
CA ASP A 85 -23.64 3.52 -0.61
C ASP A 85 -23.75 4.92 -1.18
N PHE A 86 -22.98 5.22 -2.21
CA PHE A 86 -23.13 6.39 -3.06
C PHE A 86 -23.35 5.93 -4.50
N ASP A 87 -24.41 6.46 -5.15
CA ASP A 87 -24.83 6.03 -6.46
C ASP A 87 -25.43 7.22 -7.23
N THR A 88 -24.79 7.63 -8.34
CA THR A 88 -25.23 8.76 -9.15
C THR A 88 -26.41 8.45 -10.04
N SER A 89 -26.75 7.16 -10.28
CA SER A 89 -27.93 6.76 -11.04
C SER A 89 -29.24 7.15 -10.34
N LYS A 90 -29.18 7.34 -9.02
CA LYS A 90 -30.34 7.64 -8.20
C LYS A 90 -30.61 9.15 -8.18
N ALA A 91 -31.72 9.56 -8.77
CA ALA A 91 -32.15 10.96 -8.77
C ALA A 91 -32.46 11.51 -7.36
N GLN A 92 -32.85 10.63 -6.41
CA GLN A 92 -33.03 10.94 -4.99
C GLN A 92 -32.27 9.92 -4.14
N TYR A 93 -31.71 10.40 -3.01
CA TYR A 93 -30.94 9.54 -2.10
C TYR A 93 -29.66 8.95 -2.71
N THR A 94 -28.87 9.82 -3.34
CA THR A 94 -27.55 9.43 -3.89
C THR A 94 -26.60 8.85 -2.84
N LEU A 95 -26.74 9.24 -1.56
CA LEU A 95 -26.01 8.69 -0.42
C LEU A 95 -27.00 8.00 0.52
N ILE A 96 -26.76 6.70 0.78
CA ILE A 96 -27.57 5.88 1.69
C ILE A 96 -26.66 5.19 2.67
N ALA A 97 -26.92 5.33 3.98
CA ALA A 97 -26.36 4.47 4.99
C ALA A 97 -27.38 3.37 5.36
N ILE A 98 -26.89 2.16 5.54
CA ILE A 98 -27.71 0.97 5.83
C ILE A 98 -27.35 0.48 7.24
N ASP A 99 -28.36 0.16 8.05
CA ASP A 99 -28.16 -0.39 9.39
C ASP A 99 -27.83 -1.90 9.36
N ASN A 100 -27.53 -2.48 10.52
CA ASN A 100 -27.20 -3.91 10.64
C ASN A 100 -28.40 -4.86 10.41
N ARG A 101 -29.61 -4.32 10.17
CA ARG A 101 -30.82 -5.05 9.81
C ARG A 101 -31.11 -4.96 8.30
N GLY A 102 -30.29 -4.20 7.56
CA GLY A 102 -30.44 -4.01 6.12
C GLY A 102 -31.39 -2.86 5.73
N TYR A 103 -31.82 -2.01 6.67
CA TYR A 103 -32.69 -0.88 6.40
C TYR A 103 -31.89 0.43 6.21
N GLY A 104 -32.36 1.27 5.29
CA GLY A 104 -31.80 2.61 5.11
C GLY A 104 -32.00 3.49 6.36
N ILE A 105 -30.94 4.11 6.83
CA ILE A 105 -30.94 5.00 8.00
C ILE A 105 -31.57 6.33 7.60
N ARG A 106 -32.77 6.63 8.11
CA ARG A 106 -33.45 7.89 7.88
C ARG A 106 -32.72 9.04 8.61
N GLY A 107 -32.47 10.15 7.89
CA GLY A 107 -31.84 11.32 8.46
C GLY A 107 -30.34 11.16 8.71
N PHE A 108 -29.67 10.25 8.00
CA PHE A 108 -28.22 10.15 8.00
C PHE A 108 -27.60 11.51 7.69
N ASN A 109 -26.69 11.97 8.54
CA ASN A 109 -26.16 13.33 8.48
C ASN A 109 -24.66 13.38 8.85
N ASN A 110 -24.07 14.56 8.79
CA ASN A 110 -22.66 14.76 9.08
C ASN A 110 -22.25 14.33 10.50
N THR A 111 -23.12 14.49 11.51
CA THR A 111 -22.81 14.07 12.88
C THR A 111 -22.66 12.55 12.96
N MET A 112 -23.52 11.80 12.27
CA MET A 112 -23.41 10.33 12.19
C MET A 112 -22.20 9.90 11.35
N ARG A 113 -21.89 10.64 10.26
CA ARG A 113 -20.68 10.39 9.47
C ARG A 113 -19.38 10.63 10.24
N GLU A 114 -19.38 11.56 11.20
CA GLU A 114 -18.21 11.82 12.04
C GLU A 114 -17.77 10.61 12.85
N GLU A 115 -18.70 9.73 13.25
CA GLU A 115 -18.40 8.46 13.93
C GLU A 115 -17.73 7.45 12.98
N LEU A 116 -17.85 7.67 11.67
CA LEU A 116 -17.30 6.84 10.59
C LEU A 116 -16.11 7.51 9.89
N ALA A 117 -15.54 8.56 10.49
CA ALA A 117 -14.54 9.39 9.82
C ALA A 117 -13.28 8.63 9.44
N PHE A 118 -12.83 8.82 8.20
CA PHE A 118 -11.58 8.36 7.66
C PHE A 118 -10.50 9.42 7.88
N ALA A 119 -9.55 9.15 8.75
CA ALA A 119 -8.42 10.03 8.97
C ALA A 119 -7.39 9.83 7.84
N TYR A 120 -7.43 10.71 6.86
CA TYR A 120 -6.69 10.55 5.61
C TYR A 120 -5.59 11.59 5.43
N VAL A 121 -4.37 11.08 5.15
CA VAL A 121 -3.18 11.86 4.82
C VAL A 121 -2.80 11.57 3.37
N ASP A 122 -3.00 12.53 2.49
CA ASP A 122 -2.59 12.45 1.09
C ASP A 122 -1.05 12.58 0.92
N ALA A 123 -0.53 12.23 -0.26
CA ALA A 123 0.90 12.32 -0.58
C ALA A 123 1.44 13.75 -0.45
N GLY A 124 0.63 14.76 -0.73
CA GLY A 124 0.97 16.17 -0.58
C GLY A 124 1.13 16.62 0.87
N ARG A 125 0.59 15.83 1.82
CA ARG A 125 0.68 16.08 3.28
C ARG A 125 0.44 17.54 3.64
N ASN A 126 -0.65 18.09 3.11
CA ASN A 126 -0.96 19.49 3.32
C ASN A 126 -1.05 19.80 4.82
N TYR A 127 -0.03 20.49 5.35
CA TYR A 127 0.10 20.86 6.75
C TYR A 127 -1.12 21.63 7.23
N ASP A 128 -1.53 22.66 6.48
CA ASP A 128 -2.65 23.54 6.87
C ASP A 128 -3.97 22.78 6.98
N ARG A 129 -4.18 21.80 6.10
CA ARG A 129 -5.35 20.92 6.15
C ARG A 129 -5.31 20.00 7.36
N GLN A 130 -4.18 19.34 7.62
CA GLN A 130 -4.07 18.35 8.71
C GLN A 130 -4.07 18.98 10.10
N PHE A 131 -3.55 20.20 10.23
CA PHE A 131 -3.56 20.99 11.47
C PHE A 131 -4.71 22.01 11.53
N SER A 132 -5.67 21.93 10.62
CA SER A 132 -6.87 22.75 10.69
C SER A 132 -7.77 22.30 11.85
N ASN A 133 -8.67 23.21 12.27
CA ASN A 133 -9.71 22.91 13.26
C ASN A 133 -10.92 22.18 12.64
N SER A 134 -10.82 21.75 11.38
CA SER A 134 -11.86 20.97 10.72
C SER A 134 -12.10 19.67 11.47
N ARG A 135 -13.37 19.30 11.64
CA ARG A 135 -13.75 18.02 12.26
C ARG A 135 -13.23 16.78 11.51
N TRP A 136 -12.78 16.97 10.29
CA TRP A 136 -12.28 15.93 9.40
C TRP A 136 -10.75 15.88 9.33
N SER A 137 -10.06 16.89 9.84
CA SER A 137 -8.61 16.84 9.99
C SER A 137 -8.22 15.97 11.19
N ILE A 138 -7.03 15.41 11.17
CA ILE A 138 -6.51 14.59 12.28
C ILE A 138 -6.43 15.44 13.56
N PHE A 139 -5.93 16.67 13.44
CA PHE A 139 -5.82 17.59 14.57
C PHE A 139 -7.19 17.98 15.13
N GLY A 140 -8.15 18.33 14.27
CA GLY A 140 -9.50 18.65 14.72
C GLY A 140 -10.23 17.47 15.36
N GLN A 141 -9.97 16.24 14.93
CA GLN A 141 -10.46 15.03 15.61
C GLN A 141 -9.82 14.88 16.99
N ALA A 142 -8.50 15.08 17.10
CA ALA A 142 -7.81 15.06 18.39
C ALA A 142 -8.38 16.10 19.37
N LEU A 143 -8.60 17.34 18.90
CA LEU A 143 -9.17 18.40 19.72
C LEU A 143 -10.58 18.06 20.25
N ARG A 144 -11.39 17.37 19.46
CA ARG A 144 -12.72 16.93 19.90
C ARG A 144 -12.63 15.85 20.99
N HIS A 145 -11.72 14.89 20.87
CA HIS A 145 -11.50 13.91 21.93
C HIS A 145 -11.04 14.57 23.23
N LEU A 146 -10.11 15.51 23.15
CA LEU A 146 -9.67 16.29 24.32
C LEU A 146 -10.83 17.05 24.97
N HIS A 147 -11.69 17.70 24.15
CA HIS A 147 -12.87 18.40 24.64
C HIS A 147 -13.90 17.45 25.26
N ALA A 148 -14.15 16.29 24.66
CA ALA A 148 -15.06 15.28 25.23
C ALA A 148 -14.56 14.79 26.60
N THR A 149 -13.25 14.57 26.74
CA THR A 149 -12.62 14.18 28.03
C THR A 149 -12.78 15.27 29.07
N LEU A 150 -12.60 16.55 28.70
CA LEU A 150 -12.82 17.68 29.60
C LEU A 150 -14.29 17.76 30.06
N LYS A 151 -15.25 17.53 29.17
CA LYS A 151 -16.69 17.50 29.52
C LYS A 151 -17.05 16.42 30.54
N GLN A 152 -16.34 15.29 30.51
CA GLN A 152 -16.54 14.22 31.48
C GLN A 152 -16.01 14.60 32.89
N ASN A 153 -15.07 15.54 32.98
CA ASN A 153 -14.54 16.06 34.24
C ASN A 153 -15.28 17.35 34.63
N GLY A 154 -16.45 17.20 35.28
CA GLY A 154 -17.33 18.31 35.63
C GLY A 154 -16.68 19.36 36.55
N GLU A 155 -15.79 18.94 37.49
CA GLU A 155 -15.09 19.87 38.38
C GLU A 155 -14.09 20.75 37.60
N GLN A 156 -13.28 20.15 36.74
CA GLN A 156 -12.33 20.89 35.90
C GLN A 156 -13.05 21.83 34.92
N LEU A 157 -14.16 21.39 34.36
CA LEU A 157 -15.00 22.20 33.48
C LEU A 157 -15.59 23.41 34.19
N ALA A 158 -16.09 23.23 35.43
CA ALA A 158 -16.62 24.32 36.24
C ALA A 158 -15.56 25.36 36.59
N LYS A 159 -14.36 24.92 37.00
CA LYS A 159 -13.21 25.81 37.24
C LYS A 159 -12.81 26.60 35.97
N LEU A 160 -12.80 25.94 34.80
CA LEU A 160 -12.50 26.60 33.53
C LEU A 160 -13.56 27.68 33.21
N ARG A 161 -14.84 27.37 33.38
CA ARG A 161 -15.93 28.33 33.13
C ARG A 161 -15.85 29.54 34.03
N GLU A 162 -15.52 29.36 35.27
CA GLU A 162 -15.35 30.48 36.22
C GLU A 162 -14.12 31.35 35.83
N ALA A 163 -13.00 30.73 35.46
CA ALA A 163 -11.83 31.48 34.96
C ALA A 163 -12.13 32.29 33.69
N LEU A 164 -12.90 31.71 32.76
CA LEU A 164 -13.34 32.40 31.54
C LEU A 164 -14.29 33.58 31.84
N LYS A 165 -15.16 33.44 32.84
CA LYS A 165 -16.04 34.51 33.28
C LYS A 165 -15.23 35.70 33.85
N VAL A 166 -14.25 35.43 34.69
CA VAL A 166 -13.33 36.45 35.21
C VAL A 166 -12.56 37.12 34.05
N ALA A 167 -12.02 36.35 33.11
CA ALA A 167 -11.35 36.90 31.94
C ALA A 167 -12.28 37.82 31.10
N HIS A 168 -13.55 37.43 30.95
CA HIS A 168 -14.57 38.25 30.28
C HIS A 168 -14.81 39.58 31.00
N GLU A 169 -14.94 39.54 32.32
CA GLU A 169 -15.13 40.75 33.13
C GLU A 169 -13.95 41.72 32.98
N LEU A 170 -12.74 41.18 32.91
CA LEU A 170 -11.53 42.01 32.70
C LEU A 170 -11.45 42.65 31.30
N LEU A 171 -12.07 42.06 30.29
CA LEU A 171 -12.17 42.65 28.94
C LEU A 171 -13.18 43.80 28.84
N GLN A 172 -14.11 43.91 29.80
CA GLN A 172 -15.10 44.97 29.85
C GLN A 172 -14.53 46.28 30.42
N THR A 173 -13.57 46.87 29.71
CA THR A 173 -12.97 48.17 30.07
C THR A 173 -14.04 49.29 30.06
N ASP A 174 -13.70 50.46 30.64
CA ASP A 174 -14.59 51.61 30.62
C ASP A 174 -14.90 52.06 29.19
N GLN A 175 -13.95 51.97 28.27
CA GLN A 175 -14.14 52.23 26.84
C GLN A 175 -15.14 51.25 26.20
N TYR A 176 -15.05 49.97 26.56
CA TYR A 176 -15.99 48.96 26.08
C TYR A 176 -17.43 49.27 26.53
N LYS A 177 -17.63 49.59 27.79
CA LYS A 177 -18.92 49.91 28.37
C LYS A 177 -19.49 51.22 27.76
N ALA A 178 -18.62 52.21 27.54
CA ALA A 178 -19.02 53.46 26.86
C ALA A 178 -19.47 53.18 25.43
N PHE A 179 -18.71 52.37 24.67
CA PHE A 179 -19.07 52.00 23.29
C PHE A 179 -20.38 51.20 23.22
N GLU A 180 -20.58 50.24 24.14
CA GLU A 180 -21.81 49.46 24.23
C GLU A 180 -23.03 50.38 24.49
N LYS A 181 -22.86 51.34 25.39
CA LYS A 181 -23.92 52.33 25.69
C LYS A 181 -24.25 53.19 24.48
N GLU A 182 -23.26 53.77 23.80
CA GLU A 182 -23.45 54.57 22.59
C GLU A 182 -24.15 53.78 21.49
N LEU A 183 -23.80 52.51 21.32
CA LEU A 183 -24.45 51.61 20.35
C LEU A 183 -25.94 51.41 20.70
N LYS A 184 -26.26 51.15 21.97
CA LYS A 184 -27.63 50.99 22.44
C LYS A 184 -28.46 52.26 22.22
N ASP A 185 -27.89 53.40 22.56
CA ASP A 185 -28.55 54.70 22.41
C ASP A 185 -28.80 55.04 20.91
N ALA A 186 -27.79 54.80 20.06
CA ALA A 186 -27.93 54.99 18.62
C ALA A 186 -28.96 54.03 18.00
N PHE A 187 -28.96 52.76 18.42
CA PHE A 187 -29.91 51.76 17.95
C PHE A 187 -31.35 52.09 18.32
N ALA A 188 -31.57 52.47 19.59
CA ALA A 188 -32.88 52.90 20.08
C ALA A 188 -33.39 54.15 19.33
N ALA A 189 -32.53 55.12 19.05
CA ALA A 189 -32.86 56.33 18.30
C ALA A 189 -33.33 56.04 16.86
N GLN A 190 -32.74 55.02 16.21
CA GLN A 190 -33.11 54.65 14.84
C GLN A 190 -34.42 53.85 14.77
N LEU A 191 -34.63 52.89 15.68
CA LEU A 191 -35.80 52.01 15.64
C LEU A 191 -37.09 52.64 16.15
N ARG A 192 -36.99 53.67 16.98
CA ARG A 192 -38.15 54.36 17.62
C ARG A 192 -39.16 53.42 18.28
N THR A 193 -38.76 52.21 18.63
CA THR A 193 -39.59 51.19 19.30
C THR A 193 -38.81 50.54 20.44
N ALA A 194 -39.45 50.37 21.59
CA ALA A 194 -38.86 49.76 22.79
C ALA A 194 -38.83 48.22 22.77
N ARG A 195 -38.98 47.59 21.59
CA ARG A 195 -39.10 46.12 21.50
C ARG A 195 -37.78 45.39 21.41
N TYR A 196 -36.69 46.07 21.11
CA TYR A 196 -35.38 45.46 20.91
C TYR A 196 -34.30 46.22 21.67
N ASP A 197 -33.37 45.48 22.29
CA ASP A 197 -32.16 46.01 22.90
C ASP A 197 -30.94 45.36 22.23
N VAL A 198 -29.76 45.99 22.28
CA VAL A 198 -28.50 45.49 21.74
C VAL A 198 -27.54 45.24 22.88
N ALA A 199 -26.95 44.05 22.91
CA ALA A 199 -25.89 43.73 23.83
C ALA A 199 -24.75 43.03 23.06
N PHE A 200 -23.52 43.26 23.52
CA PHE A 200 -22.40 42.48 23.05
C PHE A 200 -22.27 41.23 23.90
N GLU A 201 -22.29 40.06 23.25
CA GLU A 201 -22.00 38.77 23.88
C GLU A 201 -20.69 38.20 23.32
N PHE A 202 -19.83 37.75 24.22
CA PHE A 202 -18.64 37.01 23.79
C PHE A 202 -19.02 35.58 23.40
N ARG A 203 -19.09 35.32 22.10
CA ARG A 203 -19.30 33.97 21.57
C ARG A 203 -18.14 33.00 21.86
N THR A 204 -17.01 33.50 22.37
CA THR A 204 -15.80 32.75 22.65
C THR A 204 -15.80 31.96 23.95
N MET A 205 -16.91 31.98 24.72
CA MET A 205 -17.01 31.27 25.98
C MET A 205 -17.36 29.78 25.86
N GLU A 206 -17.46 29.27 24.66
CA GLU A 206 -17.52 27.84 24.46
C GLU A 206 -16.11 27.23 24.61
N GLU A 207 -15.96 26.25 25.45
CA GLU A 207 -14.70 25.54 25.73
C GLU A 207 -14.07 24.99 24.43
N THR A 208 -14.89 24.67 23.45
CA THR A 208 -14.47 24.27 22.09
C THR A 208 -13.60 25.29 21.38
N ASN A 209 -13.83 26.58 21.61
CA ASN A 209 -13.06 27.65 20.97
C ASN A 209 -11.65 27.77 21.55
N LEU A 210 -11.45 27.41 22.81
CA LEU A 210 -10.13 27.37 23.43
C LEU A 210 -9.26 26.29 22.78
N TYR A 211 -9.81 25.09 22.57
CA TYR A 211 -9.08 24.03 21.87
C TYR A 211 -8.80 24.41 20.40
N ARG A 212 -9.71 25.15 19.75
CA ARG A 212 -9.49 25.67 18.40
C ARG A 212 -8.36 26.71 18.28
N SER A 213 -7.99 27.34 19.38
CA SER A 213 -6.85 28.27 19.43
C SER A 213 -5.50 27.57 19.63
N LEU A 214 -5.48 26.27 19.88
CA LEU A 214 -4.25 25.49 19.94
C LEU A 214 -3.59 25.45 18.57
N PHE A 215 -2.29 25.71 18.55
CA PHE A 215 -1.47 25.68 17.36
C PHE A 215 -0.13 25.03 17.66
N PRO A 216 0.34 24.08 16.84
CA PRO A 216 1.65 23.47 17.05
C PRO A 216 2.76 24.47 16.76
N THR A 217 3.72 24.55 17.67
CA THR A 217 4.93 25.38 17.53
C THR A 217 6.14 24.45 17.55
N LEU A 218 7.02 24.60 16.57
CA LEU A 218 8.31 23.89 16.55
C LEU A 218 9.31 24.66 17.42
N ILE A 219 10.12 23.93 18.20
CA ILE A 219 11.17 24.54 19.01
C ILE A 219 12.53 24.13 18.43
N GLU A 220 13.22 25.07 17.79
CA GLU A 220 14.55 24.85 17.26
C GLU A 220 15.59 25.50 18.19
N ARG A 221 16.39 24.70 18.87
CA ARG A 221 17.42 25.16 19.85
C ARG A 221 16.88 26.16 20.89
N GLY A 222 15.64 25.91 21.37
CA GLY A 222 14.98 26.78 22.35
C GLY A 222 14.24 27.99 21.74
N VAL A 223 14.28 28.17 20.43
CA VAL A 223 13.58 29.25 19.74
C VAL A 223 12.28 28.70 19.11
N PRO A 224 11.10 29.25 19.44
CA PRO A 224 9.85 28.87 18.80
C PRO A 224 9.83 29.30 17.34
N ARG A 225 9.45 28.38 16.46
CA ARG A 225 9.29 28.57 15.01
C ARG A 225 7.87 28.23 14.59
N ASN A 226 7.32 29.04 13.70
CA ASN A 226 6.10 28.64 13.02
C ASN A 226 6.41 27.46 12.07
N PRO A 227 5.62 26.38 12.06
CA PRO A 227 5.83 25.28 11.11
C PRO A 227 5.86 25.71 9.63
N LEU A 228 5.25 26.82 9.26
CA LEU A 228 5.31 27.35 7.90
C LEU A 228 6.69 27.96 7.54
N GLU A 229 7.51 28.29 8.53
CA GLU A 229 8.86 28.85 8.35
C GLU A 229 9.93 27.77 8.11
N VAL A 230 9.60 26.50 8.30
CA VAL A 230 10.53 25.38 8.13
C VAL A 230 10.33 24.66 6.81
N GLY A 231 11.35 23.91 6.37
CA GLY A 231 11.32 23.15 5.14
C GLY A 231 10.20 22.10 5.09
N SER A 232 9.73 21.78 3.89
CA SER A 232 8.63 20.82 3.65
C SER A 232 8.87 19.44 4.28
N GLY A 233 10.13 18.97 4.31
CA GLY A 233 10.48 17.70 4.96
C GLY A 233 10.12 17.67 6.44
N ILE A 234 10.41 18.75 7.20
CA ILE A 234 10.07 18.83 8.63
C ILE A 234 8.56 18.90 8.84
N ARG A 235 7.85 19.65 7.99
CA ARG A 235 6.37 19.72 8.02
C ARG A 235 5.74 18.34 7.78
N ASN A 236 6.26 17.58 6.85
CA ASN A 236 5.78 16.23 6.55
C ASN A 236 6.02 15.26 7.72
N VAL A 237 7.19 15.35 8.37
CA VAL A 237 7.46 14.59 9.61
C VAL A 237 6.50 14.99 10.73
N LEU A 238 6.16 16.28 10.84
CA LEU A 238 5.21 16.76 11.84
C LEU A 238 3.79 16.22 11.59
N VAL A 239 3.34 16.16 10.33
CA VAL A 239 2.05 15.54 9.96
C VAL A 239 2.03 14.04 10.31
N LEU A 240 3.13 13.32 10.04
CA LEU A 240 3.26 11.92 10.44
C LEU A 240 3.26 11.73 11.95
N ALA A 241 3.96 12.62 12.68
CA ALA A 241 3.96 12.60 14.14
C ALA A 241 2.56 12.87 14.74
N LEU A 242 1.80 13.80 14.14
CA LEU A 242 0.41 14.03 14.50
C LEU A 242 -0.45 12.77 14.30
N PHE A 243 -0.31 12.12 13.15
CA PHE A 243 -1.00 10.87 12.85
C PHE A 243 -0.72 9.78 13.89
N GLN A 244 0.57 9.59 14.23
CA GLN A 244 0.99 8.63 15.25
C GLN A 244 0.47 8.99 16.64
N ALA A 245 0.56 10.26 17.03
CA ALA A 245 0.08 10.74 18.32
C ALA A 245 -1.44 10.57 18.46
N PHE A 246 -2.19 10.92 17.41
CA PHE A 246 -3.64 10.72 17.34
C PHE A 246 -4.00 9.24 17.58
N ALA A 247 -3.40 8.37 16.80
CA ALA A 247 -3.71 6.95 16.84
C ALA A 247 -3.32 6.28 18.19
N LYS A 248 -2.23 6.75 18.84
CA LYS A 248 -1.84 6.25 20.18
C LYS A 248 -2.69 6.79 21.33
N SER A 249 -3.09 8.06 21.24
CA SER A 249 -3.76 8.75 22.35
C SER A 249 -5.26 8.48 22.40
N PHE A 250 -5.88 8.32 21.26
CA PHE A 250 -7.31 8.13 21.13
C PHE A 250 -7.60 6.69 20.69
N LYS A 251 -7.40 5.76 21.64
CA LYS A 251 -7.66 4.33 21.46
C LYS A 251 -9.09 4.09 20.99
N GLY A 252 -9.25 3.46 19.85
CA GLY A 252 -10.53 2.93 19.43
C GLY A 252 -10.73 3.02 17.91
N ASP A 253 -11.30 2.05 17.36
CA ASP A 253 -12.03 1.78 16.12
C ASP A 253 -11.99 2.87 15.03
N SER A 254 -10.79 3.38 14.69
CA SER A 254 -10.61 4.38 13.64
C SER A 254 -10.09 3.73 12.35
N VAL A 255 -10.58 4.21 11.22
CA VAL A 255 -10.01 3.88 9.90
C VAL A 255 -9.06 5.00 9.49
N LEU A 256 -7.81 4.62 9.24
CA LEU A 256 -6.73 5.53 8.93
C LEU A 256 -6.24 5.29 7.51
N GLY A 257 -5.92 6.34 6.76
CA GLY A 257 -5.37 6.24 5.41
C GLY A 257 -4.15 7.13 5.24
N ILE A 258 -3.10 6.59 4.64
CA ILE A 258 -1.89 7.34 4.37
C ILE A 258 -1.32 6.98 3.00
N GLU A 259 -1.06 8.00 2.18
CA GLU A 259 -0.36 7.84 0.93
C GLU A 259 1.14 8.01 1.10
N GLU A 260 1.88 7.13 0.45
CA GLU A 260 3.35 7.17 0.33
C GLU A 260 4.05 7.55 1.64
N PRO A 261 3.82 6.79 2.75
CA PRO A 261 4.40 7.13 4.05
C PRO A 261 5.93 7.17 4.04
N GLU A 262 6.58 6.57 3.06
CA GLU A 262 8.02 6.60 2.81
C GLU A 262 8.58 7.98 2.44
N LEU A 263 7.76 8.88 1.89
CA LEU A 263 8.23 10.18 1.45
C LEU A 263 8.93 10.94 2.58
N TYR A 264 10.16 11.37 2.32
CA TYR A 264 11.04 12.08 3.26
C TYR A 264 11.48 11.26 4.49
N LEU A 265 11.22 9.94 4.54
CA LEU A 265 11.67 9.08 5.62
C LEU A 265 12.90 8.27 5.21
N HIS A 266 13.91 8.28 6.08
CA HIS A 266 15.03 7.36 5.96
C HIS A 266 14.56 5.90 6.12
N PRO A 267 15.18 4.88 5.47
CA PRO A 267 14.76 3.47 5.56
C PRO A 267 14.54 2.94 6.98
N HIS A 268 15.36 3.34 7.95
CA HIS A 268 15.15 2.99 9.36
C HIS A 268 13.85 3.57 9.93
N ALA A 269 13.51 4.80 9.55
CA ALA A 269 12.27 5.45 9.99
C ALA A 269 11.03 4.78 9.35
N GLN A 270 11.13 4.34 8.09
CA GLN A 270 10.07 3.57 7.42
C GLN A 270 9.78 2.26 8.16
N ARG A 271 10.82 1.50 8.53
CA ARG A 271 10.66 0.28 9.32
C ARG A 271 10.09 0.54 10.72
N SER A 272 10.50 1.64 11.37
CA SER A 272 9.94 2.05 12.66
C SER A 272 8.46 2.41 12.53
N LEU A 273 8.08 3.12 11.47
CA LEU A 273 6.69 3.49 11.18
C LEU A 273 5.82 2.24 10.94
N MET A 274 6.31 1.24 10.20
CA MET A 274 5.56 0.00 10.02
C MET A 274 5.30 -0.73 11.34
N LYS A 275 6.27 -0.76 12.28
CA LYS A 275 6.04 -1.32 13.62
C LYS A 275 4.96 -0.56 14.39
N GLN A 276 4.92 0.76 14.24
CA GLN A 276 3.89 1.58 14.87
C GLN A 276 2.51 1.31 14.26
N PHE A 277 2.41 1.07 12.95
CA PHE A 277 1.17 0.63 12.31
C PHE A 277 0.67 -0.69 12.88
N GLU A 278 1.55 -1.66 13.12
CA GLU A 278 1.20 -2.92 13.81
C GLU A 278 0.66 -2.68 15.24
N GLU A 279 1.26 -1.76 15.99
CA GLU A 279 0.78 -1.38 17.33
C GLU A 279 -0.62 -0.76 17.25
N LEU A 280 -0.87 0.11 16.26
CA LEU A 280 -2.17 0.75 16.06
C LEU A 280 -3.28 -0.24 15.70
N VAL A 281 -2.97 -1.21 14.85
CA VAL A 281 -3.90 -2.28 14.48
C VAL A 281 -4.19 -3.18 15.69
N THR A 282 -3.18 -3.50 16.50
CA THR A 282 -3.36 -4.25 17.75
C THR A 282 -4.27 -3.49 18.74
N ALA A 283 -4.30 -2.15 18.66
CA ALA A 283 -5.19 -1.30 19.44
C ALA A 283 -6.62 -1.17 18.85
N GLY A 284 -6.93 -1.87 17.73
CA GLY A 284 -8.27 -1.93 17.13
C GLY A 284 -8.48 -1.06 15.89
N ASN A 285 -7.46 -0.30 15.45
CA ASN A 285 -7.56 0.51 14.24
C ASN A 285 -7.41 -0.32 12.97
N GLN A 286 -7.89 0.19 11.85
CA GLN A 286 -7.62 -0.32 10.50
C GLN A 286 -6.83 0.73 9.71
N ILE A 287 -5.84 0.28 8.93
CA ILE A 287 -4.94 1.18 8.21
C ILE A 287 -4.90 0.83 6.73
N PHE A 288 -5.10 1.84 5.89
CA PHE A 288 -4.88 1.79 4.45
C PHE A 288 -3.59 2.54 4.10
N ILE A 289 -2.71 1.90 3.34
CA ILE A 289 -1.43 2.46 2.94
C ILE A 289 -1.30 2.33 1.42
N SER A 290 -0.98 3.41 0.70
CA SER A 290 -0.41 3.28 -0.64
C SER A 290 1.09 3.49 -0.57
N THR A 291 1.88 2.61 -1.18
CA THR A 291 3.34 2.68 -1.05
C THR A 291 4.08 2.16 -2.29
N HIS A 292 5.29 2.69 -2.50
CA HIS A 292 6.30 2.18 -3.42
C HIS A 292 7.51 1.57 -2.69
N SER A 293 7.46 1.48 -1.35
CA SER A 293 8.56 0.97 -0.54
C SER A 293 8.32 -0.47 -0.08
N ALA A 294 9.25 -1.36 -0.41
CA ALA A 294 9.26 -2.74 0.06
C ALA A 294 9.34 -2.88 1.60
N HIS A 295 9.72 -1.81 2.31
CA HIS A 295 9.81 -1.81 3.77
C HIS A 295 8.45 -1.91 4.49
N PHE A 296 7.36 -1.58 3.81
CA PHE A 296 6.00 -1.73 4.33
C PHE A 296 5.39 -3.10 4.04
N LEU A 297 6.06 -3.96 3.25
CA LEU A 297 5.56 -5.28 2.89
C LEU A 297 6.11 -6.37 3.83
N ASP A 298 5.25 -7.32 4.15
CA ASP A 298 5.63 -8.56 4.83
C ASP A 298 5.07 -9.76 4.05
N VAL A 299 5.95 -10.52 3.40
CA VAL A 299 5.56 -11.72 2.63
C VAL A 299 4.82 -12.76 3.48
N ALA A 300 5.06 -12.80 4.79
CA ALA A 300 4.33 -13.66 5.71
C ALA A 300 2.90 -13.17 6.02
N ARG A 301 2.61 -11.93 5.68
CA ARG A 301 1.30 -11.29 5.77
C ARG A 301 0.88 -10.76 4.40
N SER A 302 1.14 -11.55 3.36
CA SER A 302 0.79 -11.20 1.98
C SER A 302 -0.72 -10.99 1.79
N ASP A 303 -1.55 -11.55 2.66
CA ASP A 303 -2.98 -11.29 2.77
C ASP A 303 -3.33 -9.79 2.95
N ARG A 304 -2.37 -8.95 3.38
CA ARG A 304 -2.51 -7.50 3.52
C ARG A 304 -2.19 -6.71 2.24
N ILE A 305 -1.60 -7.38 1.26
CA ILE A 305 -1.15 -6.75 0.01
C ILE A 305 -2.30 -6.77 -0.99
N VAL A 306 -2.64 -5.61 -1.51
CA VAL A 306 -3.55 -5.40 -2.62
C VAL A 306 -2.73 -4.89 -3.79
N LEU A 307 -2.51 -5.74 -4.78
CA LEU A 307 -1.81 -5.37 -5.99
C LEU A 307 -2.76 -4.56 -6.86
N VAL A 308 -2.35 -3.35 -7.22
CA VAL A 308 -3.11 -2.43 -8.06
C VAL A 308 -2.37 -2.25 -9.37
N GLU A 309 -3.00 -2.66 -10.45
CA GLU A 309 -2.43 -2.60 -11.80
C GLU A 309 -3.34 -1.81 -12.73
N ARG A 310 -2.77 -1.32 -13.80
CA ARG A 310 -3.53 -0.77 -14.91
C ARG A 310 -3.32 -1.69 -16.10
N ASP A 311 -4.34 -2.44 -16.44
CA ASP A 311 -4.29 -3.48 -17.48
C ASP A 311 -5.59 -3.47 -18.29
N ASP A 312 -5.58 -4.12 -19.44
CA ASP A 312 -6.78 -4.27 -20.26
C ASP A 312 -7.81 -5.13 -19.53
N ASP A 313 -9.07 -4.70 -19.57
CA ASP A 313 -10.19 -5.50 -19.10
C ASP A 313 -10.65 -6.52 -20.17
N GLU A 314 -11.74 -7.25 -19.89
CA GLU A 314 -12.31 -8.24 -20.83
C GLU A 314 -12.80 -7.59 -22.15
N GLU A 315 -13.04 -6.28 -22.15
CA GLU A 315 -13.49 -5.49 -23.30
C GLU A 315 -12.32 -4.79 -24.02
N GLY A 316 -11.08 -4.93 -23.51
CA GLY A 316 -9.87 -4.33 -24.06
C GLY A 316 -9.67 -2.85 -23.67
N GLU A 317 -10.34 -2.38 -22.60
CA GLU A 317 -10.17 -1.04 -22.06
C GLU A 317 -9.15 -1.03 -20.92
N VAL A 318 -8.20 -0.10 -20.97
CA VAL A 318 -7.17 0.06 -19.93
C VAL A 318 -7.77 0.68 -18.68
N CYS A 319 -8.00 -0.12 -17.64
CA CYS A 319 -8.58 0.33 -16.38
C CYS A 319 -7.76 -0.13 -15.15
N THR A 320 -8.07 0.45 -13.99
CA THR A 320 -7.51 0.01 -12.71
C THR A 320 -8.12 -1.32 -12.31
N GLN A 321 -7.28 -2.30 -12.06
CA GLN A 321 -7.63 -3.61 -11.54
C GLN A 321 -6.96 -3.84 -10.18
N VAL A 322 -7.58 -4.67 -9.35
CA VAL A 322 -7.04 -5.08 -8.04
C VAL A 322 -6.92 -6.60 -7.97
N LYS A 323 -5.79 -7.07 -7.46
CA LYS A 323 -5.54 -8.48 -7.22
C LYS A 323 -5.18 -8.67 -5.75
N THR A 324 -5.81 -9.63 -5.11
CA THR A 324 -5.63 -9.94 -3.69
C THR A 324 -5.52 -11.45 -3.49
N ALA A 325 -4.73 -11.87 -2.52
CA ALA A 325 -4.69 -13.27 -2.11
C ALA A 325 -5.04 -13.39 -0.63
N SER A 326 -6.00 -14.25 -0.31
CA SER A 326 -6.27 -14.56 1.09
C SER A 326 -5.23 -15.56 1.65
N SER A 327 -4.99 -15.48 2.96
CA SER A 327 -4.15 -16.48 3.64
C SER A 327 -4.69 -17.91 3.45
N GLU A 328 -6.02 -18.05 3.37
CA GLU A 328 -6.70 -19.34 3.19
C GLU A 328 -6.53 -19.87 1.76
N SER A 329 -6.57 -19.00 0.74
CA SER A 329 -6.33 -19.41 -0.66
C SER A 329 -4.92 -19.92 -0.85
N LEU A 330 -3.92 -19.21 -0.32
CA LEU A 330 -2.52 -19.62 -0.36
C LEU A 330 -2.31 -20.92 0.43
N LEU A 331 -2.89 -21.05 1.62
CA LEU A 331 -2.82 -22.28 2.40
C LEU A 331 -3.43 -23.47 1.66
N SER A 332 -4.61 -23.28 1.05
CA SER A 332 -5.28 -24.31 0.26
C SER A 332 -4.43 -24.76 -0.94
N ALA A 333 -3.83 -23.80 -1.66
CA ALA A 333 -2.92 -24.10 -2.76
C ALA A 333 -1.70 -24.94 -2.27
N ARG A 334 -1.11 -24.57 -1.14
CA ARG A 334 0.00 -25.31 -0.52
C ARG A 334 -0.39 -26.72 -0.08
N GLN A 335 -1.55 -26.89 0.54
CA GLN A 335 -2.06 -28.20 0.98
C GLN A 335 -2.34 -29.15 -0.20
N LYS A 336 -2.90 -28.61 -1.30
CA LYS A 336 -3.09 -29.38 -2.54
C LYS A 336 -1.77 -29.86 -3.12
N LEU A 337 -0.73 -29.05 -3.07
CA LEU A 337 0.59 -29.39 -3.58
C LEU A 337 1.30 -30.44 -2.69
N HIS A 338 1.06 -30.41 -1.38
CA HIS A 338 1.68 -31.28 -0.39
C HIS A 338 0.63 -32.06 0.42
N PRO A 339 -0.11 -32.99 -0.17
CA PRO A 339 -1.25 -33.64 0.50
C PRO A 339 -0.85 -34.51 1.71
N THR A 340 0.42 -34.92 1.80
CA THR A 340 0.94 -35.73 2.90
C THR A 340 1.57 -34.91 4.04
N ARG A 341 1.71 -33.58 3.87
CA ARG A 341 2.30 -32.70 4.89
C ARG A 341 1.22 -31.93 5.63
N PRO A 342 1.20 -31.93 6.96
CA PRO A 342 0.28 -31.09 7.73
C PRO A 342 0.76 -29.63 7.70
N ILE A 343 0.37 -28.90 6.66
CA ILE A 343 0.67 -27.46 6.55
C ILE A 343 -0.45 -26.67 7.21
N THR A 344 -0.08 -25.80 8.15
CA THR A 344 -0.96 -24.85 8.83
C THR A 344 -0.60 -23.42 8.42
N LEU A 345 -1.51 -22.49 8.63
CA LEU A 345 -1.24 -21.07 8.39
C LEU A 345 -0.03 -20.56 9.21
N SER A 346 0.08 -21.01 10.45
CA SER A 346 1.19 -20.65 11.34
C SER A 346 2.54 -21.18 10.80
N SER A 347 2.61 -22.45 10.38
CA SER A 347 3.83 -23.03 9.82
C SER A 347 4.23 -22.38 8.48
N MET A 348 3.26 -22.04 7.64
CA MET A 348 3.49 -21.34 6.38
C MET A 348 4.06 -19.94 6.62
N ARG A 349 3.43 -19.16 7.51
CA ARG A 349 3.93 -17.83 7.88
C ARG A 349 5.31 -17.86 8.52
N ALA A 350 5.59 -18.85 9.38
CA ALA A 350 6.92 -19.05 9.97
C ALA A 350 7.97 -19.35 8.89
N PHE A 351 7.63 -20.20 7.93
CA PHE A 351 8.51 -20.50 6.80
C PHE A 351 8.83 -19.24 5.99
N LEU A 352 7.81 -18.47 5.56
CA LEU A 352 7.99 -17.25 4.79
C LEU A 352 8.82 -16.18 5.54
N LYS A 353 8.68 -16.10 6.88
CA LYS A 353 9.53 -15.22 7.69
C LYS A 353 11.01 -15.64 7.67
N ASN A 354 11.29 -16.95 7.65
CA ASN A 354 12.67 -17.46 7.68
C ASN A 354 13.39 -17.29 6.34
N VAL A 355 12.66 -17.42 5.22
CA VAL A 355 13.24 -17.31 3.86
C VAL A 355 13.23 -15.89 3.32
N ARG A 356 12.65 -14.95 4.04
CA ARG A 356 12.46 -13.56 3.60
C ARG A 356 13.77 -12.88 3.19
N THR A 357 13.80 -12.37 1.97
CA THR A 357 14.85 -11.48 1.45
C THR A 357 14.25 -10.15 0.96
N ALA A 358 15.08 -9.17 0.67
CA ALA A 358 14.62 -7.89 0.11
C ALA A 358 13.99 -8.10 -1.27
N GLU A 359 14.60 -8.93 -2.10
CA GLU A 359 14.13 -9.22 -3.45
C GLU A 359 12.73 -9.83 -3.45
N MET A 360 12.41 -10.66 -2.44
CA MET A 360 11.06 -11.25 -2.33
C MET A 360 9.97 -10.21 -2.09
N THR A 361 10.27 -9.12 -1.40
CA THR A 361 9.31 -8.02 -1.19
C THR A 361 9.28 -7.08 -2.39
N GLU A 362 10.42 -6.82 -3.02
CA GLU A 362 10.52 -6.01 -4.24
C GLU A 362 9.78 -6.64 -5.43
N ALA A 363 9.72 -7.96 -5.49
CA ALA A 363 9.00 -8.70 -6.52
C ALA A 363 7.49 -8.37 -6.62
N PHE A 364 6.87 -7.85 -5.55
CA PHE A 364 5.49 -7.37 -5.60
C PHE A 364 5.30 -6.08 -6.42
N PHE A 365 6.38 -5.40 -6.78
CA PHE A 365 6.37 -4.23 -7.66
C PHE A 365 6.73 -4.56 -9.11
N ALA A 366 7.08 -5.83 -9.39
CA ALA A 366 7.51 -6.27 -10.70
C ALA A 366 6.33 -6.58 -11.63
N ARG A 367 6.54 -6.42 -12.94
CA ARG A 367 5.59 -6.84 -13.99
C ARG A 367 5.61 -8.35 -14.22
N ALA A 368 6.75 -8.98 -13.96
CA ALA A 368 6.94 -10.42 -13.95
C ALA A 368 8.06 -10.80 -12.97
N VAL A 369 7.99 -12.02 -12.44
CA VAL A 369 8.97 -12.54 -11.49
C VAL A 369 9.58 -13.82 -12.04
N VAL A 370 10.91 -13.90 -12.05
CA VAL A 370 11.66 -15.12 -12.34
C VAL A 370 12.11 -15.70 -11.01
N VAL A 371 11.54 -16.85 -10.63
CA VAL A 371 11.93 -17.59 -9.42
C VAL A 371 12.98 -18.60 -9.81
N VAL A 372 14.18 -18.45 -9.24
CA VAL A 372 15.33 -19.34 -9.50
C VAL A 372 15.69 -20.13 -8.24
N GLU A 373 16.34 -21.28 -8.41
CA GLU A 373 16.70 -22.13 -7.30
C GLU A 373 17.73 -21.48 -6.38
N GLY A 374 18.80 -20.95 -6.96
CA GLY A 374 19.96 -20.48 -6.22
C GLY A 374 20.45 -19.09 -6.60
N PRO A 375 21.45 -18.61 -5.87
CA PRO A 375 22.05 -17.31 -6.12
C PRO A 375 22.94 -17.27 -7.38
N SER A 376 23.41 -18.42 -7.91
CA SER A 376 24.19 -18.46 -9.15
C SER A 376 23.37 -17.99 -10.35
N GLU A 377 22.16 -18.54 -10.51
CA GLU A 377 21.21 -18.14 -11.55
C GLU A 377 20.79 -16.67 -11.39
N ARG A 378 20.54 -16.25 -10.14
CA ARG A 378 20.17 -14.87 -9.82
C ARG A 378 21.22 -13.87 -10.29
N GLU A 379 22.50 -14.19 -10.11
CA GLU A 379 23.60 -13.30 -10.52
C GLU A 379 23.86 -13.37 -12.04
N ALA A 380 23.77 -14.54 -12.65
CA ALA A 380 24.19 -14.74 -14.03
C ALA A 380 23.10 -14.39 -15.07
N ILE A 381 21.84 -14.75 -14.81
CA ILE A 381 20.75 -14.59 -15.80
C ILE A 381 20.56 -13.12 -16.22
N PRO A 382 20.49 -12.11 -15.33
CA PRO A 382 20.30 -10.73 -15.77
C PRO A 382 21.44 -10.18 -16.62
N ILE A 383 22.69 -10.61 -16.32
CA ILE A 383 23.89 -10.19 -17.09
C ILE A 383 23.80 -10.71 -18.52
N LEU A 384 23.52 -12.01 -18.67
CA LEU A 384 23.38 -12.64 -19.98
C LEU A 384 22.14 -12.11 -20.73
N ALA A 385 21.05 -11.83 -20.02
CA ALA A 385 19.84 -11.22 -20.58
C ALA A 385 20.11 -9.86 -21.19
N ARG A 386 20.84 -9.00 -20.48
CA ARG A 386 21.24 -7.67 -20.98
C ARG A 386 22.04 -7.78 -22.28
N SER A 387 22.92 -8.77 -22.40
CA SER A 387 23.67 -9.02 -23.63
C SER A 387 22.80 -9.53 -24.79
N CYS A 388 21.60 -10.02 -24.49
CA CYS A 388 20.58 -10.41 -25.47
C CYS A 388 19.54 -9.30 -25.69
N SER A 389 19.86 -8.04 -25.38
CA SER A 389 18.94 -6.89 -25.49
C SER A 389 17.64 -7.06 -24.69
N MET A 390 17.76 -7.65 -23.49
CA MET A 390 16.68 -7.80 -22.53
C MET A 390 17.16 -7.41 -21.13
N ASP A 391 17.13 -6.10 -20.84
CA ASP A 391 17.42 -5.61 -19.50
C ASP A 391 16.22 -5.87 -18.57
N PHE A 392 16.45 -6.61 -17.49
CA PHE A 392 15.38 -6.97 -16.56
C PHE A 392 14.81 -5.75 -15.84
N ASP A 393 15.65 -4.78 -15.49
CA ASP A 393 15.21 -3.55 -14.81
C ASP A 393 14.33 -2.70 -15.74
N GLU A 394 14.73 -2.51 -17.00
CA GLU A 394 13.94 -1.77 -18.00
C GLU A 394 12.57 -2.42 -18.29
N HIS A 395 12.50 -3.76 -18.21
CA HIS A 395 11.27 -4.51 -18.45
C HIS A 395 10.43 -4.71 -17.18
N GLY A 396 10.92 -4.26 -16.01
CA GLY A 396 10.26 -4.46 -14.71
C GLY A 396 10.20 -5.93 -14.31
N ILE A 397 11.25 -6.71 -14.60
CA ILE A 397 11.35 -8.12 -14.22
C ILE A 397 12.20 -8.22 -12.96
N SER A 398 11.66 -8.84 -11.92
CA SER A 398 12.43 -9.20 -10.74
C SER A 398 12.89 -10.64 -10.83
N ILE A 399 14.14 -10.90 -10.43
CA ILE A 399 14.66 -12.26 -10.26
C ILE A 399 14.83 -12.55 -8.77
N VAL A 400 14.25 -13.65 -8.30
CA VAL A 400 14.21 -14.02 -6.89
C VAL A 400 14.82 -15.39 -6.69
N SER A 401 15.89 -15.46 -5.88
CA SER A 401 16.45 -16.75 -5.46
C SER A 401 15.62 -17.34 -4.33
N ALA A 402 15.19 -18.58 -4.49
CA ALA A 402 14.45 -19.31 -3.45
C ALA A 402 15.37 -19.79 -2.31
N GLY A 403 16.69 -19.80 -2.52
CA GLY A 403 17.65 -20.33 -1.55
C GLY A 403 17.63 -21.86 -1.43
N GLY A 404 17.05 -22.53 -2.42
CA GLY A 404 16.97 -23.97 -2.56
C GLY A 404 15.63 -24.43 -3.14
N LYS A 405 15.64 -25.58 -3.78
CA LYS A 405 14.53 -26.16 -4.55
C LYS A 405 13.22 -26.25 -3.76
N THR A 406 13.29 -26.59 -2.47
CA THR A 406 12.11 -26.80 -1.62
C THR A 406 11.32 -25.52 -1.31
N ALA A 407 11.88 -24.33 -1.60
CA ALA A 407 11.20 -23.05 -1.39
C ALA A 407 10.61 -22.48 -2.68
N ILE A 408 11.01 -22.98 -3.86
CA ILE A 408 10.53 -22.49 -5.17
C ILE A 408 9.01 -22.56 -5.26
N ASP A 409 8.43 -23.69 -4.89
CA ASP A 409 6.99 -23.92 -4.96
C ASP A 409 6.19 -22.96 -4.07
N THR A 410 6.75 -22.60 -2.90
CA THR A 410 6.12 -21.65 -1.98
C THR A 410 6.11 -20.24 -2.56
N LEU A 411 7.24 -19.80 -3.12
CA LEU A 411 7.38 -18.46 -3.68
C LEU A 411 6.56 -18.32 -4.97
N ALA A 412 6.60 -19.33 -5.84
CA ALA A 412 5.81 -19.32 -7.05
C ALA A 412 4.31 -19.20 -6.74
N GLN A 413 3.79 -20.03 -5.82
CA GLN A 413 2.40 -19.95 -5.39
C GLN A 413 2.07 -18.60 -4.71
N LEU A 414 3.01 -18.04 -3.93
CA LEU A 414 2.82 -16.73 -3.32
C LEU A 414 2.55 -15.64 -4.38
N TYR A 415 3.37 -15.58 -5.42
CA TYR A 415 3.23 -14.59 -6.48
C TYR A 415 2.02 -14.89 -7.38
N GLU A 416 1.82 -16.13 -7.79
CA GLU A 416 0.70 -16.54 -8.63
C GLU A 416 -0.66 -16.29 -7.96
N CYS A 417 -0.80 -16.54 -6.65
CA CYS A 417 -2.03 -16.23 -5.91
C CYS A 417 -2.35 -14.74 -5.91
N HIS A 418 -1.32 -13.87 -6.02
CA HIS A 418 -1.51 -12.43 -6.19
C HIS A 418 -1.64 -12.00 -7.66
N GLY A 419 -1.70 -12.97 -8.60
CA GLY A 419 -1.80 -12.70 -10.02
C GLY A 419 -0.54 -12.13 -10.65
N ILE A 420 0.62 -12.24 -9.99
CA ILE A 420 1.91 -11.83 -10.54
C ILE A 420 2.38 -12.90 -11.52
N ARG A 421 2.73 -12.50 -12.74
CA ARG A 421 3.24 -13.40 -13.77
C ARG A 421 4.58 -13.97 -13.35
N THR A 422 4.65 -15.30 -13.21
CA THR A 422 5.82 -15.97 -12.66
C THR A 422 6.43 -16.92 -13.69
N TYR A 423 7.75 -16.95 -13.77
CA TYR A 423 8.54 -17.90 -14.52
C TYR A 423 9.48 -18.65 -13.56
N ILE A 424 9.56 -19.97 -13.66
CA ILE A 424 10.29 -20.81 -12.71
C ILE A 424 11.52 -21.42 -13.41
N VAL A 425 12.70 -21.33 -12.77
CA VAL A 425 13.94 -21.97 -13.25
C VAL A 425 14.50 -22.82 -12.13
N PHE A 426 14.71 -24.10 -12.37
CA PHE A 426 15.29 -25.01 -11.40
C PHE A 426 16.11 -26.12 -12.05
N ASP A 427 16.99 -26.72 -11.27
CA ASP A 427 17.87 -27.80 -11.67
C ASP A 427 17.14 -29.14 -11.59
N ASN A 428 17.42 -30.10 -12.47
CA ASN A 428 16.84 -31.44 -12.33
C ASN A 428 17.59 -32.34 -11.32
N ASP A 429 18.83 -31.97 -10.94
CA ASP A 429 19.67 -32.68 -9.98
C ASP A 429 19.72 -34.21 -10.22
N ALA A 430 19.83 -34.61 -11.49
CA ALA A 430 19.83 -36.01 -11.86
C ALA A 430 20.87 -36.83 -11.05
N GLY A 431 20.41 -37.90 -10.42
CA GLY A 431 21.22 -38.74 -9.55
C GLY A 431 21.23 -38.34 -8.06
N ASN A 432 20.64 -37.19 -7.67
CA ASN A 432 20.57 -36.78 -6.27
C ASN A 432 19.27 -37.26 -5.60
N ALA A 433 19.39 -38.30 -4.76
CA ALA A 433 18.22 -38.90 -4.10
C ALA A 433 17.48 -37.95 -3.15
N SER A 434 18.16 -36.94 -2.57
CA SER A 434 17.55 -35.99 -1.64
C SER A 434 16.58 -35.00 -2.33
N GLU A 435 16.77 -34.76 -3.62
CA GLU A 435 15.98 -33.77 -4.39
C GLU A 435 14.73 -34.37 -5.07
N LYS A 436 14.58 -35.69 -5.09
CA LYS A 436 13.46 -36.39 -5.74
C LYS A 436 12.08 -35.89 -5.28
N ALA A 437 11.92 -35.69 -3.96
CA ALA A 437 10.65 -35.21 -3.41
C ALA A 437 10.33 -33.76 -3.83
N ALA A 438 11.34 -32.90 -3.91
CA ALA A 438 11.21 -31.53 -4.37
C ALA A 438 10.89 -31.51 -5.88
N ASN A 439 11.57 -32.33 -6.69
CA ASN A 439 11.27 -32.45 -8.13
C ASN A 439 9.82 -32.88 -8.37
N ARG A 440 9.30 -33.87 -7.64
CA ARG A 440 7.88 -34.26 -7.74
C ARG A 440 6.93 -33.14 -7.36
N SER A 441 7.27 -32.37 -6.31
CA SER A 441 6.46 -31.21 -5.92
C SER A 441 6.41 -30.15 -7.00
N LEU A 442 7.56 -29.84 -7.63
CA LEU A 442 7.64 -28.89 -8.74
C LEU A 442 6.90 -29.41 -10.00
N CYS A 443 7.00 -30.70 -10.31
CA CYS A 443 6.20 -31.30 -11.39
C CYS A 443 4.68 -31.11 -11.17
N ARG A 444 4.21 -31.29 -9.93
CA ARG A 444 2.80 -31.03 -9.57
C ARG A 444 2.44 -29.54 -9.72
N LEU A 445 3.29 -28.64 -9.25
CA LEU A 445 3.09 -27.19 -9.39
C LEU A 445 2.94 -26.80 -10.86
N LEU A 446 3.80 -27.37 -11.73
CA LEU A 446 3.81 -27.11 -13.16
C LEU A 446 2.77 -27.90 -13.95
N ASN A 447 1.96 -28.72 -13.28
CA ASN A 447 0.96 -29.60 -13.89
C ASN A 447 1.53 -30.50 -15.00
N ILE A 448 2.73 -31.05 -14.75
CA ILE A 448 3.39 -32.01 -15.62
C ILE A 448 3.50 -33.38 -14.93
N THR A 449 3.84 -34.43 -15.69
CA THR A 449 4.01 -35.79 -15.14
C THR A 449 5.01 -35.81 -13.98
N GLU A 450 4.58 -36.31 -12.84
CA GLU A 450 5.43 -36.44 -11.65
C GLU A 450 6.54 -37.49 -11.89
N VAL A 451 7.77 -37.03 -11.87
CA VAL A 451 8.97 -37.87 -11.99
C VAL A 451 10.03 -37.42 -10.99
N ASP A 452 10.89 -38.34 -10.62
CA ASP A 452 12.02 -38.08 -9.70
C ASP A 452 13.09 -37.17 -10.34
N GLU A 453 13.30 -37.34 -11.62
CA GLU A 453 14.33 -36.66 -12.42
C GLU A 453 13.67 -36.14 -13.71
N PRO A 454 13.09 -34.95 -13.70
CA PRO A 454 12.46 -34.36 -14.88
C PRO A 454 13.52 -34.06 -15.96
N LEU A 455 13.13 -34.21 -17.22
CA LEU A 455 14.02 -33.92 -18.34
C LEU A 455 14.26 -32.41 -18.46
N ALA A 456 15.52 -32.05 -18.72
CA ALA A 456 15.90 -30.66 -19.00
C ALA A 456 15.14 -30.11 -20.21
N CYS A 457 14.51 -28.95 -20.04
CA CYS A 457 13.74 -28.29 -21.09
C CYS A 457 13.51 -26.82 -20.78
N VAL A 458 13.21 -26.04 -21.80
CA VAL A 458 12.70 -24.68 -21.70
C VAL A 458 11.28 -24.67 -22.28
N LYS A 459 10.30 -24.30 -21.47
CA LYS A 459 8.88 -24.33 -21.81
C LYS A 459 8.19 -23.03 -21.38
N GLU A 460 6.97 -22.86 -21.80
CA GLU A 460 6.13 -21.76 -21.31
C GLU A 460 5.95 -21.88 -19.79
N GLY A 461 6.39 -20.83 -19.09
CA GLY A 461 6.25 -20.72 -17.61
C GLY A 461 7.38 -21.33 -16.81
N TYR A 462 8.23 -22.19 -17.38
CA TYR A 462 9.33 -22.79 -16.64
C TYR A 462 10.51 -23.26 -17.48
N ALA A 463 11.67 -23.38 -16.86
CA ALA A 463 12.85 -24.05 -17.41
C ALA A 463 13.42 -25.03 -16.38
N ILE A 464 13.81 -26.21 -16.86
CA ILE A 464 14.48 -27.25 -16.09
C ILE A 464 15.89 -27.37 -16.67
N LEU A 465 16.90 -27.14 -15.82
CA LEU A 465 18.29 -27.18 -16.22
C LEU A 465 18.87 -28.59 -16.05
N GLU A 466 19.83 -28.95 -16.89
CA GLU A 466 20.50 -30.26 -16.78
C GLU A 466 21.55 -30.29 -15.67
N GLY A 467 21.29 -31.04 -14.65
CA GLY A 467 22.16 -31.16 -13.47
C GLY A 467 22.09 -29.94 -12.58
N ASN A 468 22.84 -28.89 -12.92
CA ASN A 468 22.83 -27.62 -12.25
C ASN A 468 23.22 -26.49 -13.25
N TRP A 469 23.16 -25.24 -12.81
CA TRP A 469 23.50 -24.06 -13.61
C TRP A 469 24.87 -24.19 -14.30
N GLU A 470 25.89 -24.57 -13.55
CA GLU A 470 27.25 -24.68 -14.05
C GLU A 470 27.37 -25.78 -15.13
N LYS A 471 26.73 -26.93 -14.92
CA LYS A 471 26.70 -28.03 -15.89
C LYS A 471 25.95 -27.64 -17.15
N GLN A 472 24.79 -27.00 -17.00
CA GLN A 472 23.99 -26.50 -18.12
C GLN A 472 24.81 -25.54 -18.99
N CYS A 473 25.47 -24.55 -18.37
CA CYS A 473 26.33 -23.61 -19.07
C CYS A 473 27.49 -24.33 -19.77
N ARG A 474 28.18 -25.27 -19.08
CA ARG A 474 29.29 -26.02 -19.63
C ARG A 474 28.86 -26.78 -20.88
N THR A 475 27.80 -27.57 -20.80
CA THR A 475 27.28 -28.37 -21.93
C THR A 475 27.01 -27.50 -23.16
N HIS A 476 26.38 -26.33 -22.99
CA HIS A 476 26.07 -25.47 -24.12
C HIS A 476 27.28 -24.69 -24.66
N LEU A 477 28.27 -24.38 -23.83
CA LEU A 477 29.49 -23.69 -24.25
C LEU A 477 30.46 -24.58 -24.95
N GLU A 478 30.45 -25.90 -24.70
CA GLU A 478 31.24 -26.91 -25.43
C GLU A 478 30.94 -26.85 -26.94
N THR A 479 29.74 -26.48 -27.35
CA THR A 479 29.38 -26.31 -28.78
C THR A 479 29.98 -25.05 -29.40
N ILE A 480 30.40 -24.06 -28.61
CA ILE A 480 31.04 -22.83 -29.04
C ILE A 480 32.56 -22.99 -29.02
N GLN A 481 33.10 -23.46 -27.89
CA GLN A 481 34.52 -23.74 -27.70
C GLN A 481 34.67 -24.76 -26.60
N VAL A 482 35.38 -25.87 -26.89
CA VAL A 482 35.67 -26.94 -25.94
C VAL A 482 36.43 -26.35 -24.72
N GLY A 483 35.97 -26.66 -23.52
CA GLY A 483 36.61 -26.21 -22.28
C GLY A 483 36.45 -24.74 -21.92
N LEU A 484 35.65 -23.98 -22.66
CA LEU A 484 35.49 -22.52 -22.42
C LEU A 484 34.99 -22.21 -21.00
N TYR A 485 33.99 -22.96 -20.52
CA TYR A 485 33.47 -22.73 -19.17
C TYR A 485 34.56 -22.96 -18.10
N ASP A 486 35.33 -24.05 -18.22
CA ASP A 486 36.35 -24.40 -17.24
C ASP A 486 37.52 -23.39 -17.27
N GLU A 487 37.88 -22.85 -18.44
CA GLU A 487 38.83 -21.77 -18.59
C GLU A 487 38.37 -20.49 -17.86
N LEU A 488 37.13 -20.08 -18.08
CA LEU A 488 36.56 -18.88 -17.44
C LEU A 488 36.38 -19.10 -15.94
N GLU A 489 35.96 -20.28 -15.51
CA GLU A 489 35.87 -20.64 -14.09
C GLU A 489 37.23 -20.60 -13.39
N ALA A 490 38.27 -21.19 -13.99
CA ALA A 490 39.62 -21.14 -13.47
C ALA A 490 40.15 -19.70 -13.37
N LYS A 491 39.89 -18.88 -14.39
CA LYS A 491 40.25 -17.47 -14.39
C LYS A 491 39.52 -16.71 -13.29
N ALA A 492 38.19 -16.92 -13.13
CA ALA A 492 37.40 -16.32 -12.06
C ALA A 492 37.96 -16.67 -10.68
N ARG A 493 38.25 -17.95 -10.45
CA ARG A 493 38.82 -18.42 -9.17
C ARG A 493 40.18 -17.78 -8.87
N SER A 494 41.04 -17.69 -9.90
CA SER A 494 42.35 -17.05 -9.76
C SER A 494 42.24 -15.55 -9.47
N GLU A 495 41.45 -14.80 -10.23
CA GLU A 495 41.34 -13.34 -10.09
C GLU A 495 40.60 -12.94 -8.80
N LEU A 496 39.60 -13.73 -8.38
CA LEU A 496 38.83 -13.46 -7.17
C LEU A 496 39.45 -14.09 -5.91
N GLY A 497 40.52 -14.86 -6.02
CA GLY A 497 41.16 -15.55 -4.90
C GLY A 497 40.27 -16.60 -4.24
N ILE A 498 39.40 -17.27 -5.03
CA ILE A 498 38.41 -18.23 -4.53
C ILE A 498 38.97 -19.66 -4.60
N SER A 499 38.96 -20.36 -3.46
CA SER A 499 39.31 -21.78 -3.38
C SER A 499 38.10 -22.63 -3.00
N GLY A 500 37.99 -23.81 -3.62
CA GLY A 500 36.91 -24.78 -3.36
C GLY A 500 35.54 -24.33 -3.86
N ASP A 501 34.47 -25.01 -3.42
CA ASP A 501 33.09 -24.78 -3.86
C ASP A 501 32.41 -23.56 -3.21
N ARG A 502 33.14 -22.80 -2.44
CA ARG A 502 32.62 -21.58 -1.81
C ARG A 502 32.50 -20.46 -2.86
N ASN A 503 31.50 -19.56 -2.68
CA ASN A 503 31.27 -18.40 -3.52
C ASN A 503 30.94 -18.70 -5.01
N LYS A 504 30.26 -19.82 -5.29
CA LYS A 504 29.73 -20.14 -6.63
C LYS A 504 29.02 -18.97 -7.33
N PRO A 505 28.19 -18.17 -6.63
CA PRO A 505 27.52 -17.02 -7.27
C PRO A 505 28.49 -15.98 -7.85
N LEU A 506 29.60 -15.70 -7.17
CA LEU A 506 30.62 -14.78 -7.66
C LEU A 506 31.31 -15.33 -8.91
N VAL A 507 31.58 -16.65 -8.94
CA VAL A 507 32.13 -17.32 -10.12
C VAL A 507 31.14 -17.27 -11.28
N ALA A 508 29.87 -17.60 -11.02
CA ALA A 508 28.80 -17.56 -12.02
C ALA A 508 28.64 -16.14 -12.62
N ARG A 509 28.70 -15.11 -11.78
CA ARG A 509 28.70 -13.71 -12.20
C ARG A 509 29.89 -13.38 -13.11
N PHE A 510 31.12 -13.71 -12.69
CA PHE A 510 32.33 -13.45 -13.46
C PHE A 510 32.30 -14.14 -14.82
N VAL A 511 31.86 -15.41 -14.85
CA VAL A 511 31.70 -16.17 -16.09
C VAL A 511 30.67 -15.50 -16.99
N ALA A 512 29.52 -15.11 -16.45
CA ALA A 512 28.48 -14.42 -17.21
C ALA A 512 28.95 -13.08 -17.77
N GLU A 513 29.68 -12.26 -17.00
CA GLU A 513 30.29 -11.00 -17.44
C GLU A 513 31.30 -11.23 -18.58
N SER A 514 32.16 -12.26 -18.44
CA SER A 514 33.15 -12.61 -19.45
C SER A 514 32.51 -13.10 -20.75
N LEU A 515 31.46 -13.92 -20.66
CA LEU A 515 30.69 -14.40 -21.81
C LEU A 515 29.97 -13.24 -22.51
N ALA A 516 29.38 -12.33 -21.74
CA ALA A 516 28.72 -11.14 -22.23
C ALA A 516 29.67 -10.24 -23.03
N GLN A 517 30.87 -9.96 -22.48
CA GLN A 517 31.91 -9.15 -23.15
C GLN A 517 32.41 -9.80 -24.48
N GLN A 518 32.45 -11.12 -24.53
CA GLN A 518 32.87 -11.89 -25.69
C GLN A 518 31.72 -12.16 -26.68
N HIS A 519 30.48 -11.74 -26.38
CA HIS A 519 29.28 -12.06 -27.16
C HIS A 519 29.06 -13.58 -27.33
N ARG A 520 29.46 -14.39 -26.36
CA ARG A 520 29.38 -15.86 -26.37
C ARG A 520 28.27 -16.34 -25.43
N ILE A 521 27.03 -16.18 -25.88
CA ILE A 521 25.86 -16.51 -25.04
C ILE A 521 25.46 -17.98 -25.25
N PRO A 522 25.27 -18.77 -24.18
CA PRO A 522 24.78 -20.14 -24.27
C PRO A 522 23.42 -20.20 -24.99
N GLN A 523 23.24 -21.13 -25.90
CA GLN A 523 22.04 -21.21 -26.75
C GLN A 523 20.73 -21.31 -25.92
N PHE A 524 20.73 -22.05 -24.81
CA PHE A 524 19.54 -22.18 -23.97
C PHE A 524 19.07 -20.84 -23.39
N MET A 525 19.97 -19.85 -23.22
CA MET A 525 19.60 -18.52 -22.73
C MET A 525 18.66 -17.79 -23.68
N GLN A 526 18.85 -17.92 -24.98
CA GLN A 526 17.96 -17.29 -25.95
C GLN A 526 16.54 -17.87 -25.86
N ALA A 527 16.43 -19.20 -25.71
CA ALA A 527 15.16 -19.87 -25.51
C ALA A 527 14.50 -19.45 -24.19
N LEU A 528 15.27 -19.41 -23.09
CA LEU A 528 14.83 -18.98 -21.77
C LEU A 528 14.28 -17.56 -21.81
N LEU A 529 15.02 -16.62 -22.38
CA LEU A 529 14.62 -15.21 -22.46
C LEU A 529 13.41 -15.00 -23.39
N SER A 530 13.29 -15.80 -24.45
CA SER A 530 12.11 -15.78 -25.32
C SER A 530 10.84 -16.18 -24.54
N GLU A 531 10.92 -17.20 -23.70
CA GLU A 531 9.78 -17.64 -22.88
C GLU A 531 9.48 -16.67 -21.74
N ILE A 532 10.51 -16.09 -21.09
CA ILE A 532 10.30 -15.03 -20.08
C ILE A 532 9.62 -13.80 -20.71
N ARG A 533 10.02 -13.41 -21.92
CA ARG A 533 9.41 -12.27 -22.63
C ARG A 533 7.91 -12.46 -22.88
N LYS A 534 7.46 -13.68 -23.15
CA LYS A 534 6.03 -14.00 -23.30
C LYS A 534 5.20 -13.77 -22.03
N LYS A 535 5.85 -13.77 -20.86
CA LYS A 535 5.20 -13.46 -19.58
C LYS A 535 5.03 -11.96 -19.34
N LEU A 536 5.71 -11.11 -20.09
CA LEU A 536 5.51 -9.66 -19.96
C LEU A 536 4.14 -9.27 -20.54
N PRO A 537 3.45 -8.31 -19.91
CA PRO A 537 2.28 -7.72 -20.51
C PRO A 537 2.67 -7.06 -21.86
N SER A 538 1.78 -7.09 -22.83
CA SER A 538 1.92 -6.29 -24.03
C SER A 538 2.20 -4.85 -23.62
N VAL A 539 3.29 -4.25 -24.08
CA VAL A 539 3.48 -2.81 -23.93
C VAL A 539 2.41 -2.19 -24.79
N PRO A 540 1.49 -1.36 -24.25
CA PRO A 540 0.66 -0.54 -25.11
C PRO A 540 1.64 0.28 -25.97
N ASP A 541 1.51 0.25 -27.28
CA ASP A 541 2.25 1.15 -28.17
C ASP A 541 2.13 2.54 -27.57
N ALA A 542 3.24 3.10 -27.12
CA ALA A 542 3.30 4.49 -26.75
C ALA A 542 2.95 5.25 -28.03
N GLY A 543 1.67 5.58 -28.18
CA GLY A 543 1.21 6.45 -29.24
C GLY A 543 2.09 7.68 -29.18
N VAL A 544 2.90 7.85 -30.18
CA VAL A 544 3.63 9.07 -30.47
C VAL A 544 2.57 10.09 -30.81
N ASP A 545 1.95 10.68 -29.79
CA ASP A 545 1.19 11.91 -29.97
C ASP A 545 2.20 13.04 -30.13
N SER A 546 2.36 13.39 -31.39
CA SER A 546 3.05 14.59 -31.89
C SER A 546 2.35 15.87 -31.45
#